data_80b8a131fae4c90497eec813e068c04a
#
_entry.id   80b8a131fae4c90497eec813e068c04a
#
_cell.length_a   1.000
_cell.length_b   1.000
_cell.length_c   1.000
_cell.angle_alpha   90.00
_cell.angle_beta   90.00
_cell.angle_gamma   90.00
#
_symmetry.space_group_name_H-M   'P 1'
#
loop_
_entity.id
_entity.type
_entity.pdbx_description
1 polymer ?
#
loop_
_entity_poly.entity_id
_entity_poly.type
_entity_poly.pdbx_seq_one_letter_code
_entity_poly.pdbx_strand_id
1 'polypeptide(L)'
;MPTNQFLNLEAEKQNRIIQAAITEFAQNTYVNASTNRIVKACGISKGSLFKYFTDKEDLYFFLLDTVMWEMLRDIESDVENLSTELFQRIIDYSALEISWYIKNPDKGRLIMSAVTEKDEEICSRIAERYGARGENIYYEMLKGIEGNDFRIGIDKIAKILKWVLEGFNKTFLEKVDVNKESFECLKKKYIQELSDYIEILKNGFVERKE
;
A
#
# COMPACT_ATOMS: atom_id res chain seq x y z
N MET A 1 -11.91 -2.38 15.18
CA MET A 1 -11.53 -3.84 15.20
C MET A 1 -12.81 -4.65 15.14
N PRO A 2 -12.87 -5.73 14.35
CA PRO A 2 -14.06 -6.54 14.21
C PRO A 2 -14.47 -7.15 15.55
N THR A 3 -15.78 -7.29 15.77
CA THR A 3 -16.31 -7.89 16.99
C THR A 3 -16.12 -9.41 17.01
N ASN A 4 -16.20 -10.02 18.19
CA ASN A 4 -16.20 -11.48 18.32
C ASN A 4 -17.30 -12.15 17.49
N GLN A 5 -18.44 -11.45 17.26
CA GLN A 5 -19.49 -11.97 16.40
C GLN A 5 -19.06 -12.13 14.95
N PHE A 6 -18.22 -11.23 14.44
CA PHE A 6 -17.63 -11.38 13.10
C PHE A 6 -16.61 -12.51 13.07
N LEU A 7 -15.70 -12.55 14.05
CA LEU A 7 -14.63 -13.55 14.11
C LEU A 7 -15.16 -14.99 14.25
N ASN A 8 -16.34 -15.17 14.82
CA ASN A 8 -17.00 -16.46 14.98
C ASN A 8 -17.92 -16.85 13.79
N LEU A 9 -17.98 -16.04 12.72
CA LEU A 9 -18.70 -16.42 11.51
C LEU A 9 -17.95 -17.55 10.78
N GLU A 10 -18.72 -18.36 10.02
CA GLU A 10 -18.13 -19.29 9.05
C GLU A 10 -17.21 -18.53 8.06
N ALA A 11 -16.07 -19.13 7.75
CA ALA A 11 -15.04 -18.52 6.91
C ALA A 11 -15.59 -18.03 5.54
N GLU A 12 -16.50 -18.79 4.94
CA GLU A 12 -17.16 -18.40 3.68
C GLU A 12 -17.95 -17.10 3.83
N LYS A 13 -18.67 -16.94 4.93
CA LYS A 13 -19.46 -15.72 5.21
C LYS A 13 -18.54 -14.53 5.52
N GLN A 14 -17.46 -14.74 6.29
CA GLN A 14 -16.45 -13.71 6.52
C GLN A 14 -15.85 -13.22 5.19
N ASN A 15 -15.38 -14.15 4.37
CA ASN A 15 -14.77 -13.85 3.07
C ASN A 15 -15.73 -13.10 2.15
N ARG A 16 -17.00 -13.49 2.10
CA ARG A 16 -18.01 -12.80 1.28
C ARG A 16 -18.21 -11.35 1.71
N ILE A 17 -18.22 -11.07 3.02
CA ILE A 17 -18.33 -9.70 3.55
C ILE A 17 -17.07 -8.91 3.23
N ILE A 18 -15.89 -9.48 3.46
CA ILE A 18 -14.59 -8.88 3.18
C ILE A 18 -14.46 -8.52 1.70
N GLN A 19 -14.75 -9.46 0.79
CA GLN A 19 -14.63 -9.22 -0.66
C GLN A 19 -15.61 -8.14 -1.15
N ALA A 20 -16.88 -8.18 -0.70
CA ALA A 20 -17.84 -7.14 -1.06
C ALA A 20 -17.40 -5.74 -0.58
N ALA A 21 -16.81 -5.67 0.61
CA ALA A 21 -16.33 -4.41 1.16
C ALA A 21 -15.04 -3.93 0.47
N ILE A 22 -14.08 -4.82 0.17
CA ILE A 22 -12.88 -4.48 -0.61
C ILE A 22 -13.28 -3.90 -1.96
N THR A 23 -14.16 -4.59 -2.71
CA THR A 23 -14.62 -4.11 -4.03
C THR A 23 -15.30 -2.74 -3.93
N GLU A 24 -16.14 -2.53 -2.92
CA GLU A 24 -16.81 -1.24 -2.72
C GLU A 24 -15.82 -0.10 -2.47
N PHE A 25 -14.87 -0.26 -1.54
CA PHE A 25 -13.89 0.78 -1.23
C PHE A 25 -12.86 0.97 -2.35
N ALA A 26 -12.50 -0.10 -3.07
CA ALA A 26 -11.60 -0.02 -4.22
C ALA A 26 -12.17 0.80 -5.37
N GLN A 27 -13.50 0.77 -5.55
CA GLN A 27 -14.19 1.46 -6.66
C GLN A 27 -14.65 2.87 -6.31
N ASN A 28 -14.92 3.16 -5.03
CA ASN A 28 -15.62 4.37 -4.62
C ASN A 28 -14.83 5.26 -3.63
N THR A 29 -13.61 4.91 -3.26
CA THR A 29 -12.83 5.55 -2.20
C THR A 29 -13.57 5.51 -0.84
N TYR A 30 -12.95 5.98 0.25
CA TYR A 30 -13.61 5.96 1.56
C TYR A 30 -14.86 6.84 1.60
N VAL A 31 -14.77 8.08 1.15
CA VAL A 31 -15.87 9.05 1.27
C VAL A 31 -17.13 8.57 0.56
N ASN A 32 -16.99 8.09 -0.67
CA ASN A 32 -18.09 7.70 -1.55
C ASN A 32 -18.57 6.26 -1.36
N ALA A 33 -17.86 5.45 -0.59
CA ALA A 33 -18.22 4.07 -0.30
C ALA A 33 -19.48 3.99 0.56
N SER A 34 -20.36 3.01 0.20
CA SER A 34 -21.68 2.85 0.81
C SER A 34 -21.84 1.50 1.49
N THR A 35 -22.04 1.54 2.80
CA THR A 35 -22.38 0.33 3.59
C THR A 35 -23.66 -0.35 3.09
N ASN A 36 -24.60 0.40 2.51
CA ASN A 36 -25.81 -0.18 1.91
C ASN A 36 -25.49 -1.01 0.65
N ARG A 37 -24.51 -0.58 -0.19
CA ARG A 37 -24.06 -1.37 -1.33
C ARG A 37 -23.31 -2.62 -0.86
N ILE A 38 -22.47 -2.50 0.16
CA ILE A 38 -21.75 -3.64 0.75
C ILE A 38 -22.74 -4.71 1.23
N VAL A 39 -23.73 -4.34 2.09
CA VAL A 39 -24.65 -5.34 2.65
C VAL A 39 -25.53 -5.99 1.57
N LYS A 40 -25.90 -5.24 0.52
CA LYS A 40 -26.63 -5.78 -0.64
C LYS A 40 -25.78 -6.79 -1.40
N ALA A 41 -24.50 -6.47 -1.65
CA ALA A 41 -23.58 -7.34 -2.38
C ALA A 41 -23.27 -8.65 -1.63
N CYS A 42 -23.11 -8.60 -0.30
CA CYS A 42 -22.82 -9.81 0.48
C CYS A 42 -24.07 -10.50 1.08
N GLY A 43 -25.28 -10.00 0.80
CA GLY A 43 -26.55 -10.66 1.17
C GLY A 43 -26.82 -10.67 2.68
N ILE A 44 -26.41 -9.60 3.41
CA ILE A 44 -26.72 -9.45 4.84
C ILE A 44 -27.54 -8.19 5.11
N SER A 45 -28.11 -8.08 6.33
CA SER A 45 -28.79 -6.86 6.75
C SER A 45 -27.78 -5.80 7.20
N LYS A 46 -28.17 -4.51 7.10
CA LYS A 46 -27.37 -3.39 7.62
C LYS A 46 -27.13 -3.54 9.14
N GLY A 47 -28.14 -3.97 9.89
CA GLY A 47 -28.00 -4.26 11.32
C GLY A 47 -27.00 -5.38 11.62
N SER A 48 -26.85 -6.37 10.72
CA SER A 48 -25.82 -7.41 10.86
C SER A 48 -24.41 -6.83 10.66
N LEU A 49 -24.22 -5.97 9.67
CA LEU A 49 -22.91 -5.33 9.43
C LEU A 49 -22.45 -4.54 10.66
N PHE A 50 -23.34 -3.73 11.26
CA PHE A 50 -23.03 -2.93 12.44
C PHE A 50 -23.00 -3.71 13.76
N LYS A 51 -23.33 -5.00 13.75
CA LYS A 51 -22.97 -5.93 14.82
C LYS A 51 -21.55 -6.47 14.68
N TYR A 52 -20.99 -6.45 13.45
CA TYR A 52 -19.64 -6.94 13.14
C TYR A 52 -18.60 -5.84 13.24
N PHE A 53 -18.95 -4.63 12.82
CA PHE A 53 -18.08 -3.44 12.79
C PHE A 53 -18.84 -2.25 13.39
N THR A 54 -18.15 -1.47 14.21
CA THR A 54 -18.75 -0.33 14.92
C THR A 54 -19.35 0.68 13.94
N ASP A 55 -18.62 0.97 12.85
CA ASP A 55 -18.99 1.92 11.81
C ASP A 55 -18.29 1.60 10.49
N LYS A 56 -18.42 2.48 9.49
CA LYS A 56 -17.77 2.37 8.18
C LYS A 56 -16.25 2.45 8.28
N GLU A 57 -15.77 3.27 9.20
CA GLU A 57 -14.34 3.48 9.39
C GLU A 57 -13.66 2.25 9.99
N ASP A 58 -14.28 1.66 11.02
CA ASP A 58 -13.79 0.41 11.62
C ASP A 58 -13.66 -0.72 10.58
N LEU A 59 -14.66 -0.86 9.72
CA LEU A 59 -14.60 -1.78 8.59
C LEU A 59 -13.45 -1.43 7.62
N TYR A 60 -13.31 -0.16 7.25
CA TYR A 60 -12.28 0.29 6.30
C TYR A 60 -10.87 0.00 6.79
N PHE A 61 -10.56 0.39 8.03
CA PHE A 61 -9.23 0.12 8.61
C PHE A 61 -8.97 -1.36 8.85
N PHE A 62 -9.99 -2.14 9.19
CA PHE A 62 -9.84 -3.60 9.25
C PHE A 62 -9.45 -4.19 7.90
N LEU A 63 -10.06 -3.72 6.81
CA LEU A 63 -9.72 -4.19 5.46
C LEU A 63 -8.32 -3.76 5.06
N LEU A 64 -7.93 -2.51 5.31
CA LEU A 64 -6.57 -2.03 5.03
C LEU A 64 -5.53 -2.86 5.77
N ASP A 65 -5.72 -3.09 7.08
CA ASP A 65 -4.83 -3.95 7.87
C ASP A 65 -4.72 -5.36 7.26
N THR A 66 -5.88 -5.97 6.96
CA THR A 66 -5.94 -7.33 6.42
C THR A 66 -5.18 -7.43 5.09
N VAL A 67 -5.42 -6.49 4.18
CA VAL A 67 -4.82 -6.49 2.84
C VAL A 67 -3.33 -6.17 2.89
N MET A 68 -2.91 -5.23 3.74
CA MET A 68 -1.48 -4.91 3.92
C MET A 68 -0.71 -6.09 4.53
N TRP A 69 -1.27 -6.76 5.53
CA TRP A 69 -0.66 -7.96 6.10
C TRP A 69 -0.56 -9.11 5.10
N GLU A 70 -1.59 -9.31 4.29
CA GLU A 70 -1.57 -10.31 3.22
C GLU A 70 -0.47 -9.99 2.20
N MET A 71 -0.37 -8.74 1.74
CA MET A 71 0.67 -8.31 0.81
C MET A 71 2.07 -8.58 1.38
N LEU A 72 2.35 -8.12 2.59
CA LEU A 72 3.67 -8.29 3.22
C LEU A 72 4.04 -9.77 3.35
N ARG A 73 3.12 -10.62 3.80
CA ARG A 73 3.33 -12.06 3.90
C ARG A 73 3.61 -12.70 2.54
N ASP A 74 2.86 -12.30 1.52
CA ASP A 74 2.95 -12.91 0.18
C ASP A 74 4.25 -12.54 -0.54
N ILE A 75 4.87 -11.38 -0.22
CA ILE A 75 6.16 -10.96 -0.80
C ILE A 75 7.37 -11.29 0.09
N GLU A 76 7.18 -11.75 1.33
CA GLU A 76 8.24 -11.94 2.33
C GLU A 76 9.39 -12.80 1.80
N SER A 77 9.09 -13.95 1.17
CA SER A 77 10.11 -14.84 0.61
C SER A 77 10.89 -14.23 -0.55
N ASP A 78 10.29 -13.33 -1.31
CA ASP A 78 10.93 -12.66 -2.44
C ASP A 78 11.84 -11.53 -1.96
N VAL A 79 11.51 -10.89 -0.83
CA VAL A 79 12.32 -9.82 -0.23
C VAL A 79 13.72 -10.31 0.19
N GLU A 80 13.85 -11.58 0.61
CA GLU A 80 15.14 -12.17 0.96
C GLU A 80 16.08 -12.31 -0.24
N ASN A 81 15.54 -12.39 -1.46
CA ASN A 81 16.28 -12.57 -2.71
C ASN A 81 16.56 -11.25 -3.45
N LEU A 82 16.18 -10.09 -2.89
CA LEU A 82 16.43 -8.80 -3.51
C LEU A 82 17.93 -8.46 -3.53
N SER A 83 18.30 -7.59 -4.48
CA SER A 83 19.68 -7.06 -4.58
C SER A 83 20.20 -6.56 -3.22
N THR A 84 21.49 -6.79 -2.97
CA THR A 84 22.21 -6.21 -1.82
C THR A 84 22.69 -4.79 -2.10
N GLU A 85 22.58 -4.30 -3.35
CA GLU A 85 22.86 -2.92 -3.72
C GLU A 85 21.64 -2.05 -3.44
N LEU A 86 21.82 -0.97 -2.68
CA LEU A 86 20.75 -0.13 -2.14
C LEU A 86 19.72 0.30 -3.21
N PHE A 87 20.20 0.93 -4.27
CA PHE A 87 19.30 1.55 -5.26
C PHE A 87 18.58 0.51 -6.11
N GLN A 88 19.27 -0.57 -6.46
CA GLN A 88 18.64 -1.69 -7.16
C GLN A 88 17.60 -2.38 -6.27
N ARG A 89 17.90 -2.56 -4.98
CA ARG A 89 16.96 -3.14 -4.01
C ARG A 89 15.67 -2.35 -3.87
N ILE A 90 15.74 -1.02 -3.93
CA ILE A 90 14.55 -0.15 -3.90
C ILE A 90 13.67 -0.40 -5.13
N ILE A 91 14.27 -0.48 -6.31
CA ILE A 91 13.55 -0.75 -7.56
C ILE A 91 12.93 -2.15 -7.52
N ASP A 92 13.69 -3.16 -7.08
CA ASP A 92 13.25 -4.54 -7.00
C ASP A 92 12.07 -4.69 -6.01
N TYR A 93 12.17 -4.07 -4.82
CA TYR A 93 11.08 -4.07 -3.83
C TYR A 93 9.81 -3.41 -4.38
N SER A 94 9.94 -2.24 -4.99
CA SER A 94 8.82 -1.55 -5.63
C SER A 94 8.20 -2.38 -6.76
N ALA A 95 9.01 -3.14 -7.49
CA ALA A 95 8.54 -4.05 -8.53
C ALA A 95 7.75 -5.25 -7.95
N LEU A 96 8.12 -5.75 -6.77
CA LEU A 96 7.36 -6.78 -6.05
C LEU A 96 5.98 -6.27 -5.64
N GLU A 97 5.91 -5.09 -4.99
CA GLU A 97 4.65 -4.48 -4.58
C GLU A 97 3.70 -4.29 -5.77
N ILE A 98 4.17 -3.66 -6.83
CA ILE A 98 3.37 -3.45 -8.05
C ILE A 98 2.94 -4.78 -8.67
N SER A 99 3.80 -5.80 -8.66
CA SER A 99 3.46 -7.14 -9.17
C SER A 99 2.37 -7.81 -8.34
N TRP A 100 2.39 -7.59 -7.03
CA TRP A 100 1.33 -8.07 -6.14
C TRP A 100 -0.02 -7.36 -6.44
N TYR A 101 0.00 -6.05 -6.68
CA TYR A 101 -1.20 -5.29 -7.08
C TYR A 101 -1.79 -5.77 -8.42
N ILE A 102 -0.94 -6.15 -9.36
CA ILE A 102 -1.39 -6.75 -10.64
C ILE A 102 -2.16 -8.06 -10.40
N LYS A 103 -1.66 -8.90 -9.50
CA LYS A 103 -2.30 -10.18 -9.15
C LYS A 103 -3.56 -9.99 -8.30
N ASN A 104 -3.66 -8.89 -7.55
CA ASN A 104 -4.75 -8.60 -6.61
C ASN A 104 -5.36 -7.21 -6.88
N PRO A 105 -6.04 -6.99 -8.01
CA PRO A 105 -6.36 -5.66 -8.50
C PRO A 105 -7.27 -4.85 -7.56
N ASP A 106 -8.30 -5.43 -6.96
CA ASP A 106 -9.18 -4.70 -6.02
C ASP A 106 -8.47 -4.38 -4.71
N LYS A 107 -7.62 -5.30 -4.20
CA LYS A 107 -6.81 -5.07 -3.02
C LYS A 107 -5.76 -3.97 -3.27
N GLY A 108 -5.10 -4.01 -4.43
CA GLY A 108 -4.18 -2.97 -4.86
C GLY A 108 -4.86 -1.59 -4.96
N ARG A 109 -6.05 -1.52 -5.56
CA ARG A 109 -6.84 -0.28 -5.63
C ARG A 109 -7.25 0.24 -4.24
N LEU A 110 -7.58 -0.65 -3.31
CA LEU A 110 -7.90 -0.27 -1.94
C LEU A 110 -6.70 0.42 -1.27
N ILE A 111 -5.50 -0.17 -1.36
CA ILE A 111 -4.27 0.43 -0.81
C ILE A 111 -3.98 1.77 -1.50
N MET A 112 -4.02 1.82 -2.83
CA MET A 112 -3.78 3.05 -3.59
C MET A 112 -4.79 4.15 -3.27
N SER A 113 -6.06 3.80 -3.05
CA SER A 113 -7.08 4.77 -2.65
C SER A 113 -6.81 5.38 -1.28
N ALA A 114 -6.21 4.62 -0.36
CA ALA A 114 -5.80 5.13 0.94
C ALA A 114 -4.63 6.13 0.84
N VAL A 115 -3.68 5.89 -0.07
CA VAL A 115 -2.54 6.81 -0.32
C VAL A 115 -3.01 8.12 -0.97
N THR A 116 -4.03 8.06 -1.82
CA THR A 116 -4.58 9.22 -2.55
C THR A 116 -5.84 9.81 -1.92
N GLU A 117 -6.20 9.39 -0.69
CA GLU A 117 -7.37 9.92 0.02
C GLU A 117 -7.27 11.45 0.21
N LYS A 118 -8.39 12.13 0.10
CA LYS A 118 -8.48 13.60 0.17
C LYS A 118 -9.23 14.11 1.39
N ASP A 119 -9.93 13.24 2.09
CA ASP A 119 -10.59 13.58 3.34
C ASP A 119 -9.54 13.78 4.43
N GLU A 120 -9.44 14.99 4.98
CA GLU A 120 -8.38 15.37 5.94
C GLU A 120 -8.42 14.53 7.22
N GLU A 121 -9.62 14.16 7.70
CA GLU A 121 -9.78 13.35 8.91
C GLU A 121 -9.26 11.93 8.67
N ILE A 122 -9.64 11.32 7.55
CA ILE A 122 -9.19 9.98 7.18
C ILE A 122 -7.69 9.96 6.86
N CYS A 123 -7.18 10.99 6.17
CA CYS A 123 -5.73 11.14 5.94
C CYS A 123 -4.95 11.19 7.27
N SER A 124 -5.42 11.96 8.25
CA SER A 124 -4.80 12.05 9.57
C SER A 124 -4.78 10.69 10.28
N ARG A 125 -5.89 9.95 10.24
CA ARG A 125 -5.99 8.61 10.85
C ARG A 125 -5.15 7.56 10.14
N ILE A 126 -5.03 7.64 8.80
CA ILE A 126 -4.12 6.79 8.03
C ILE A 126 -2.67 7.07 8.45
N ALA A 127 -2.29 8.34 8.54
CA ALA A 127 -0.94 8.74 8.96
C ALA A 127 -0.64 8.29 10.40
N GLU A 128 -1.57 8.45 11.33
CA GLU A 128 -1.43 8.00 12.72
C GLU A 128 -1.26 6.47 12.81
N ARG A 129 -2.09 5.71 12.08
CA ARG A 129 -2.12 4.24 12.14
C ARG A 129 -0.94 3.59 11.44
N TYR A 130 -0.53 4.13 10.30
CA TYR A 130 0.47 3.51 9.42
C TYR A 130 1.79 4.27 9.35
N GLY A 131 1.88 5.51 9.86
CA GLY A 131 3.08 6.31 9.81
C GLY A 131 4.31 5.63 10.44
N ALA A 132 4.15 5.07 11.64
CA ALA A 132 5.22 4.30 12.29
C ALA A 132 5.52 2.96 11.58
N ARG A 133 4.50 2.31 10.98
CA ARG A 133 4.70 1.09 10.18
C ARG A 133 5.40 1.39 8.86
N GLY A 134 5.11 2.53 8.24
CA GLY A 134 5.83 3.01 7.06
C GLY A 134 7.33 3.11 7.32
N GLU A 135 7.74 3.65 8.47
CA GLU A 135 9.15 3.66 8.85
C GLU A 135 9.74 2.26 8.92
N ASN A 136 9.04 1.30 9.52
CA ASN A 136 9.50 -0.09 9.59
C ASN A 136 9.65 -0.74 8.20
N ILE A 137 8.78 -0.45 7.24
CA ILE A 137 8.88 -0.97 5.87
C ILE A 137 10.20 -0.54 5.21
N TYR A 138 10.60 0.73 5.38
CA TYR A 138 11.87 1.21 4.85
C TYR A 138 13.07 0.56 5.54
N TYR A 139 12.99 0.29 6.85
CA TYR A 139 14.03 -0.47 7.54
C TYR A 139 14.10 -1.94 7.06
N GLU A 140 12.96 -2.59 6.85
CA GLU A 140 12.92 -3.95 6.29
C GLU A 140 13.49 -3.99 4.86
N MET A 141 13.15 -2.99 4.04
CA MET A 141 13.72 -2.85 2.69
C MET A 141 15.25 -2.70 2.74
N LEU A 142 15.80 -2.06 3.78
CA LEU A 142 17.24 -1.84 3.95
C LEU A 142 17.96 -3.04 4.59
N LYS A 143 17.26 -4.05 5.10
CA LYS A 143 17.89 -5.27 5.61
C LYS A 143 18.62 -6.03 4.52
N GLY A 144 19.82 -6.53 4.84
CA GLY A 144 20.64 -7.31 3.92
C GLY A 144 21.42 -6.48 2.90
N ILE A 145 21.43 -5.15 3.03
CA ILE A 145 22.32 -4.31 2.24
C ILE A 145 23.75 -4.49 2.74
N GLU A 146 24.63 -4.95 1.87
CA GLU A 146 26.06 -5.07 2.12
C GLU A 146 26.78 -3.78 1.76
N GLY A 147 27.71 -3.38 2.58
CA GLY A 147 28.55 -2.19 2.37
C GLY A 147 28.32 -1.07 3.37
N ASN A 148 29.20 -0.97 4.34
CA ASN A 148 29.21 0.09 5.35
C ASN A 148 29.79 1.43 4.84
N ASP A 149 29.92 1.61 3.50
CA ASP A 149 30.56 2.80 2.91
C ASP A 149 29.60 3.97 2.70
N PHE A 150 28.43 3.95 3.35
CA PHE A 150 27.58 5.12 3.33
C PHE A 150 28.19 6.25 4.18
N ARG A 151 28.38 7.40 3.55
CA ARG A 151 28.87 8.62 4.21
C ARG A 151 27.93 9.12 5.33
N ILE A 152 26.71 8.59 5.40
CA ILE A 152 25.67 8.94 6.37
C ILE A 152 25.07 7.66 6.97
N GLY A 153 24.62 7.75 8.23
CA GLY A 153 24.02 6.60 8.92
C GLY A 153 22.73 6.09 8.24
N ILE A 154 22.48 4.80 8.39
CA ILE A 154 21.34 4.08 7.79
C ILE A 154 19.99 4.74 8.13
N ASP A 155 19.82 5.29 9.33
CA ASP A 155 18.60 6.00 9.76
C ASP A 155 18.31 7.23 8.89
N LYS A 156 19.35 7.97 8.51
CA LYS A 156 19.19 9.12 7.61
C LYS A 156 18.86 8.69 6.20
N ILE A 157 19.45 7.58 5.73
CA ILE A 157 19.14 6.99 4.43
C ILE A 157 17.68 6.57 4.39
N ALA A 158 17.22 5.79 5.38
CA ALA A 158 15.82 5.36 5.49
C ALA A 158 14.85 6.55 5.45
N LYS A 159 15.19 7.63 6.17
CA LYS A 159 14.37 8.84 6.23
C LYS A 159 14.30 9.58 4.90
N ILE A 160 15.43 9.69 4.19
CA ILE A 160 15.47 10.32 2.87
C ILE A 160 14.68 9.49 1.86
N LEU A 161 14.87 8.17 1.85
CA LEU A 161 14.15 7.25 0.99
C LEU A 161 12.64 7.32 1.24
N LYS A 162 12.22 7.33 2.51
CA LYS A 162 10.83 7.52 2.89
C LYS A 162 10.25 8.78 2.22
N TRP A 163 10.88 9.94 2.42
CA TRP A 163 10.39 11.20 1.86
C TRP A 163 10.32 11.19 0.34
N VAL A 164 11.33 10.61 -0.31
CA VAL A 164 11.38 10.55 -1.78
C VAL A 164 10.32 9.58 -2.31
N LEU A 165 10.22 8.38 -1.76
CA LEU A 165 9.30 7.35 -2.23
C LEU A 165 7.84 7.71 -1.91
N GLU A 166 7.55 8.25 -0.72
CA GLU A 166 6.20 8.73 -0.40
C GLU A 166 5.77 9.89 -1.32
N GLY A 167 6.66 10.87 -1.53
CA GLY A 167 6.39 11.98 -2.45
C GLY A 167 6.22 11.51 -3.89
N PHE A 168 7.07 10.60 -4.36
CA PHE A 168 6.98 9.99 -5.68
C PHE A 168 5.67 9.21 -5.83
N ASN A 169 5.37 8.30 -4.91
CA ASN A 169 4.16 7.47 -4.95
C ASN A 169 2.90 8.33 -5.00
N LYS A 170 2.81 9.34 -4.12
CA LYS A 170 1.69 10.27 -4.12
C LYS A 170 1.55 10.98 -5.47
N THR A 171 2.64 11.58 -5.96
CA THR A 171 2.64 12.34 -7.22
C THR A 171 2.33 11.46 -8.42
N PHE A 172 2.88 10.24 -8.46
CA PHE A 172 2.60 9.29 -9.54
C PHE A 172 1.13 8.88 -9.56
N LEU A 173 0.59 8.47 -8.39
CA LEU A 173 -0.81 8.02 -8.28
C LEU A 173 -1.84 9.13 -8.52
N GLU A 174 -1.52 10.38 -8.22
CA GLU A 174 -2.38 11.52 -8.55
C GLU A 174 -2.50 11.77 -10.06
N LYS A 175 -1.48 11.39 -10.85
CA LYS A 175 -1.45 11.57 -12.31
C LYS A 175 -2.12 10.44 -13.08
N VAL A 176 -2.25 9.26 -12.48
CA VAL A 176 -2.76 8.07 -13.17
C VAL A 176 -4.20 7.78 -12.76
N ASP A 177 -5.00 7.35 -13.74
CA ASP A 177 -6.34 6.82 -13.46
C ASP A 177 -6.28 5.29 -13.36
N VAL A 178 -6.11 4.81 -12.15
CA VAL A 178 -5.98 3.35 -11.85
C VAL A 178 -7.19 2.53 -12.32
N ASN A 179 -8.31 3.17 -12.66
CA ASN A 179 -9.48 2.50 -13.19
C ASN A 179 -9.47 2.40 -14.73
N LYS A 180 -8.67 3.23 -15.40
CA LYS A 180 -8.58 3.28 -16.86
C LYS A 180 -7.36 2.58 -17.44
N GLU A 181 -6.28 2.47 -16.67
CA GLU A 181 -5.05 1.84 -17.12
C GLU A 181 -4.93 0.41 -16.58
N SER A 182 -4.32 -0.49 -17.37
CA SER A 182 -3.98 -1.82 -16.86
C SER A 182 -2.81 -1.72 -15.87
N PHE A 183 -2.79 -2.58 -14.85
CA PHE A 183 -1.70 -2.63 -13.89
C PHE A 183 -0.33 -2.91 -14.55
N GLU A 184 -0.29 -3.69 -15.63
CA GLU A 184 0.94 -3.93 -16.40
C GLU A 184 1.50 -2.63 -17.02
N CYS A 185 0.62 -1.79 -17.58
CA CYS A 185 1.00 -0.47 -18.09
C CYS A 185 1.48 0.44 -16.97
N LEU A 186 0.74 0.46 -15.85
CA LEU A 186 1.09 1.23 -14.66
C LEU A 186 2.44 0.78 -14.09
N LYS A 187 2.70 -0.52 -13.99
CA LYS A 187 3.97 -1.07 -13.54
C LYS A 187 5.12 -0.55 -14.39
N LYS A 188 5.00 -0.64 -15.72
CA LYS A 188 6.06 -0.20 -16.62
C LYS A 188 6.36 1.29 -16.46
N LYS A 189 5.33 2.13 -16.42
CA LYS A 189 5.48 3.58 -16.20
C LYS A 189 6.09 3.89 -14.84
N TYR A 190 5.59 3.25 -13.79
CA TYR A 190 6.05 3.42 -12.41
C TYR A 190 7.54 3.09 -12.27
N ILE A 191 7.95 1.90 -12.73
CA ILE A 191 9.33 1.45 -12.60
C ILE A 191 10.28 2.32 -13.42
N GLN A 192 9.88 2.74 -14.63
CA GLN A 192 10.69 3.62 -15.46
C GLN A 192 10.90 4.98 -14.76
N GLU A 193 9.82 5.63 -14.33
CA GLU A 193 9.91 6.95 -13.69
C GLU A 193 10.65 6.88 -12.34
N LEU A 194 10.43 5.81 -11.56
CA LEU A 194 11.17 5.58 -10.31
C LEU A 194 12.67 5.41 -10.59
N SER A 195 13.04 4.62 -11.59
CA SER A 195 14.45 4.39 -11.96
C SER A 195 15.16 5.69 -12.30
N ASP A 196 14.50 6.59 -13.04
CA ASP A 196 15.06 7.89 -13.41
C ASP A 196 15.36 8.74 -12.17
N TYR A 197 14.44 8.78 -11.17
CA TYR A 197 14.69 9.48 -9.91
C TYR A 197 15.77 8.82 -9.05
N ILE A 198 15.81 7.50 -9.00
CA ILE A 198 16.83 6.74 -8.28
C ILE A 198 18.22 7.00 -8.88
N GLU A 199 18.34 7.09 -10.21
CA GLU A 199 19.60 7.42 -10.87
C GLU A 199 20.08 8.82 -10.49
N ILE A 200 19.17 9.80 -10.43
CA ILE A 200 19.49 11.16 -9.96
C ILE A 200 19.98 11.12 -8.50
N LEU A 201 19.33 10.37 -7.63
CA LEU A 201 19.74 10.22 -6.22
C LEU A 201 21.13 9.57 -6.10
N LYS A 202 21.42 8.60 -6.95
CA LYS A 202 22.71 7.87 -6.98
C LYS A 202 23.85 8.77 -7.45
N ASN A 203 23.63 9.54 -8.50
CA ASN A 203 24.67 10.31 -9.19
C ASN A 203 24.74 11.79 -8.75
N GLY A 204 23.70 12.31 -8.11
CA GLY A 204 23.54 13.71 -7.76
C GLY A 204 23.01 14.59 -8.91
N PHE A 205 22.83 15.89 -8.64
CA PHE A 205 22.27 16.84 -9.61
C PHE A 205 23.32 17.56 -10.45
N VAL A 206 24.60 17.42 -10.10
CA VAL A 206 25.69 18.17 -10.73
C VAL A 206 26.63 17.18 -11.42
N GLU A 207 26.88 17.37 -12.70
CA GLU A 207 27.94 16.65 -13.40
C GLU A 207 29.27 16.84 -12.69
N ARG A 208 29.93 15.76 -12.29
CA ARG A 208 31.30 15.83 -11.79
C ARG A 208 32.16 16.24 -13.00
N LYS A 209 32.65 17.48 -12.99
CA LYS A 209 33.74 17.84 -13.91
C LYS A 209 34.96 17.03 -13.49
N GLU A 210 35.39 16.12 -14.36
CA GLU A 210 36.69 15.44 -14.25
C GLU A 210 37.84 16.46 -14.25
#